data_eea7b900f11ab6518b99aa98dd83ca2e
#
_entry.id   eea7b900f11ab6518b99aa98dd83ca2e
#
_cell.length_a   1.000
_cell.length_b   1.000
_cell.length_c   1.000
_cell.angle_alpha   90.00
_cell.angle_beta   90.00
_cell.angle_gamma   90.00
#
_symmetry.space_group_name_H-M   'P 1'
#
loop_
_entity.id
_entity.type
_entity.pdbx_description
1 polymer ?
#
loop_
_entity_poly.entity_id
_entity_poly.type
_entity_poly.pdbx_seq_one_letter_code
_entity_poly.pdbx_strand_id
1 'polypeptide(L)'
;MRKYADLKEPLPREDGDPIVRIMLYEAEEGTYLFEYDAADALQCCADLLYASAEEACEEWNALIDESGWTEIGDPLPGCQHDAFIPLRVKRGADGKPKWGEYETLRDDEWVRYEA
;
A
#
# COMPACT_ATOMS: atom_id res chain seq x y z
N MET A 1 -7.66 -9.57 0.46
CA MET A 1 -7.00 -9.54 1.78
C MET A 1 -5.71 -8.74 1.70
N ARG A 2 -5.45 -7.95 2.70
CA ARG A 2 -4.20 -7.19 2.79
C ARG A 2 -3.47 -7.51 4.09
N LYS A 3 -2.15 -7.55 4.06
CA LYS A 3 -1.31 -7.65 5.25
C LYS A 3 0.01 -6.92 5.01
N TYR A 4 0.60 -6.38 6.07
CA TYR A 4 1.86 -5.67 5.97
C TYR A 4 2.88 -6.21 6.96
N ALA A 5 4.14 -5.89 6.74
CA ALA A 5 5.23 -6.22 7.65
C ALA A 5 6.33 -5.17 7.53
N ASP A 6 7.03 -4.96 8.63
CA ASP A 6 8.21 -4.11 8.65
C ASP A 6 9.45 -4.98 8.37
N LEU A 7 10.44 -4.42 7.69
CA LEU A 7 11.68 -5.12 7.40
C LEU A 7 12.61 -5.09 8.61
N LYS A 8 13.39 -6.16 8.82
CA LYS A 8 14.43 -6.21 9.87
C LYS A 8 15.44 -5.10 9.71
N GLU A 9 15.85 -4.89 8.44
CA GLU A 9 16.82 -3.88 8.06
C GLU A 9 16.31 -3.15 6.83
N PRO A 10 16.53 -1.83 6.73
CA PRO A 10 16.17 -1.11 5.53
C PRO A 10 16.81 -1.74 4.29
N LEU A 11 16.03 -1.91 3.23
CA LEU A 11 16.50 -2.47 1.97
C LEU A 11 16.88 -1.33 1.03
N PRO A 12 18.19 -1.16 0.74
CA PRO A 12 18.63 -0.09 -0.15
C PRO A 12 18.05 -0.22 -1.56
N ARG A 13 17.80 0.91 -2.18
CA ARG A 13 17.41 0.97 -3.59
C ARG A 13 18.16 2.09 -4.30
N GLU A 14 18.27 2.00 -5.64
CA GLU A 14 19.07 2.95 -6.43
C GLU A 14 18.51 4.38 -6.39
N ASP A 15 17.20 4.51 -6.50
CA ASP A 15 16.53 5.81 -6.62
C ASP A 15 15.62 6.10 -5.44
N GLY A 16 16.18 6.63 -4.36
CA GLY A 16 15.40 7.10 -3.23
C GLY A 16 15.79 6.46 -1.91
N ASP A 17 14.96 6.68 -0.90
CA ASP A 17 15.19 6.18 0.45
C ASP A 17 15.01 4.66 0.50
N PRO A 18 15.69 3.97 1.46
CA PRO A 18 15.55 2.53 1.62
C PRO A 18 14.12 2.11 1.91
N ILE A 19 13.77 0.91 1.50
CA ILE A 19 12.46 0.30 1.82
C ILE A 19 12.49 -0.20 3.24
N VAL A 20 11.48 0.16 4.04
CA VAL A 20 11.36 -0.22 5.46
C VAL A 20 10.10 -1.01 5.79
N ARG A 21 9.11 -0.99 4.91
CA ARG A 21 7.82 -1.67 5.09
C ARG A 21 7.31 -2.20 3.77
N ILE A 22 6.59 -3.32 3.81
CA ILE A 22 5.95 -3.92 2.64
C ILE A 22 4.49 -4.27 2.98
N MET A 23 3.64 -4.31 1.95
CA MET A 23 2.25 -4.75 2.08
C MET A 23 1.93 -5.72 0.95
N LEU A 24 1.26 -6.83 1.27
CA LEU A 24 0.69 -7.74 0.29
C LEU A 24 -0.78 -7.44 0.11
N TYR A 25 -1.22 -7.42 -1.14
CA TYR A 25 -2.63 -7.30 -1.51
C TYR A 25 -2.97 -8.38 -2.52
N GLU A 26 -3.87 -9.29 -2.15
CA GLU A 26 -4.33 -10.36 -3.04
C GLU A 26 -5.45 -9.85 -3.93
N ALA A 27 -5.23 -9.85 -5.24
CA ALA A 27 -6.19 -9.45 -6.26
C ALA A 27 -6.47 -10.62 -7.21
N GLU A 28 -7.45 -10.47 -8.11
CA GLU A 28 -7.78 -11.52 -9.09
C GLU A 28 -6.62 -11.84 -10.02
N GLU A 29 -5.89 -10.82 -10.46
CA GLU A 29 -4.76 -10.97 -11.39
C GLU A 29 -3.49 -11.48 -10.74
N GLY A 30 -3.42 -11.54 -9.42
CA GLY A 30 -2.25 -11.98 -8.67
C GLY A 30 -2.11 -11.24 -7.35
N THR A 31 -0.93 -11.30 -6.76
CA THR A 31 -0.66 -10.65 -5.48
C THR A 31 0.32 -9.50 -5.69
N TYR A 32 -0.12 -8.29 -5.35
CA TYR A 32 0.74 -7.10 -5.36
C TYR A 32 1.55 -7.03 -4.09
N LEU A 33 2.82 -6.65 -4.24
CA LEU A 33 3.66 -6.28 -3.10
C LEU A 33 4.00 -4.81 -3.24
N PHE A 34 3.51 -4.01 -2.29
CA PHE A 34 3.78 -2.58 -2.24
C PHE A 34 4.96 -2.32 -1.32
N GLU A 35 5.86 -1.45 -1.72
CA GLU A 35 7.05 -1.10 -0.96
C GLU A 35 6.93 0.33 -0.44
N TYR A 36 7.33 0.55 0.83
CA TYR A 36 7.22 1.84 1.51
C TYR A 36 8.58 2.27 2.03
N ASP A 37 8.93 3.52 1.80
CA ASP A 37 10.22 4.10 2.21
C ASP A 37 10.16 4.79 3.58
N ALA A 38 9.03 4.73 4.25
CA ALA A 38 8.85 5.22 5.62
C ALA A 38 7.76 4.41 6.32
N ALA A 39 7.92 4.18 7.63
CA ALA A 39 6.95 3.41 8.42
C ALA A 39 5.60 4.11 8.56
N ASP A 40 5.56 5.43 8.41
CA ASP A 40 4.34 6.23 8.46
C ASP A 40 3.84 6.65 7.07
N ALA A 41 4.46 6.15 6.00
CA ALA A 41 4.01 6.44 4.65
C ALA A 41 2.61 5.88 4.42
N LEU A 42 1.73 6.67 3.83
CA LEU A 42 0.35 6.28 3.57
C LEU A 42 0.17 5.62 2.20
N GLN A 43 1.12 5.83 1.29
CA GLN A 43 1.13 5.26 -0.05
C GLN A 43 2.48 4.64 -0.35
N CYS A 44 2.49 3.65 -1.24
CA CYS A 44 3.73 2.99 -1.64
C CYS A 44 4.60 3.88 -2.54
N CYS A 45 5.89 3.58 -2.56
CA CYS A 45 6.85 4.20 -3.48
C CYS A 45 7.18 3.31 -4.67
N ALA A 46 6.88 2.01 -4.58
CA ALA A 46 7.08 1.04 -5.65
C ALA A 46 6.18 -0.18 -5.44
N ASP A 47 5.96 -0.96 -6.50
CA ASP A 47 5.15 -2.17 -6.43
C ASP A 47 5.73 -3.27 -7.31
N LEU A 48 5.39 -4.52 -6.96
CA LEU A 48 5.73 -5.73 -7.68
C LEU A 48 4.47 -6.58 -7.79
N LEU A 49 4.34 -7.37 -8.84
CA LEU A 49 3.24 -8.32 -9.00
C LEU A 49 3.77 -9.75 -8.99
N TYR A 50 3.24 -10.57 -8.09
CA TYR A 50 3.54 -11.99 -7.98
C TYR A 50 2.33 -12.82 -8.43
N ALA A 51 2.59 -14.04 -8.87
CA ALA A 51 1.51 -14.96 -9.27
C ALA A 51 0.63 -15.35 -8.07
N SER A 52 1.21 -15.41 -6.86
CA SER A 52 0.50 -15.79 -5.63
C SER A 52 1.10 -15.15 -4.40
N ALA A 53 0.32 -15.11 -3.31
CA ALA A 53 0.82 -14.65 -2.01
C ALA A 53 1.94 -15.56 -1.48
N GLU A 54 1.85 -16.87 -1.75
CA GLU A 54 2.87 -17.84 -1.34
C GLU A 54 4.21 -17.51 -1.99
N GLU A 55 4.23 -17.22 -3.28
CA GLU A 55 5.44 -16.86 -4.00
C GLU A 55 6.06 -15.57 -3.43
N ALA A 56 5.26 -14.56 -3.17
CA ALA A 56 5.72 -13.31 -2.56
C ALA A 56 6.30 -13.56 -1.15
N CYS A 57 5.63 -14.37 -0.34
CA CYS A 57 6.09 -14.70 1.00
C CYS A 57 7.42 -15.48 0.99
N GLU A 58 7.61 -16.39 0.05
CA GLU A 58 8.87 -17.12 -0.09
C GLU A 58 10.06 -16.17 -0.28
N GLU A 59 9.86 -15.11 -1.03
CA GLU A 59 10.91 -14.12 -1.28
C GLU A 59 11.14 -13.19 -0.09
N TRP A 60 10.09 -12.77 0.59
CA TRP A 60 10.17 -11.70 1.60
C TRP A 60 10.18 -12.14 3.05
N ASN A 61 9.74 -13.36 3.39
CA ASN A 61 9.67 -13.82 4.78
C ASN A 61 11.00 -13.74 5.54
N ALA A 62 12.11 -13.95 4.85
CA ALA A 62 13.43 -13.86 5.49
C ALA A 62 13.86 -12.43 5.81
N LEU A 63 13.19 -11.45 5.21
CA LEU A 63 13.54 -10.03 5.32
C LEU A 63 12.67 -9.26 6.33
N ILE A 64 11.51 -9.81 6.70
CA ILE A 64 10.60 -9.16 7.64
C ILE A 64 11.08 -9.33 9.09
N ASP A 65 10.67 -8.41 9.96
CA ASP A 65 11.07 -8.45 11.36
C ASP A 65 10.30 -9.53 12.16
N GLU A 66 10.65 -9.68 13.42
CA GLU A 66 10.09 -10.70 14.32
C GLU A 66 8.59 -10.53 14.57
N SER A 67 8.03 -9.34 14.34
CA SER A 67 6.59 -9.09 14.48
C SER A 67 5.78 -9.80 13.40
N GLY A 68 6.42 -10.15 12.27
CA GLY A 68 5.76 -10.85 11.18
C GLY A 68 4.74 -10.01 10.44
N TRP A 69 3.76 -10.70 9.86
CA TRP A 69 2.71 -10.06 9.07
C TRP A 69 1.54 -9.62 9.96
N THR A 70 1.02 -8.42 9.69
CA THR A 70 -0.18 -7.89 10.34
C THR A 70 -1.28 -7.74 9.31
N GLU A 71 -2.42 -8.40 9.53
CA GLU A 71 -3.56 -8.25 8.64
C GLU A 71 -4.21 -6.89 8.83
N ILE A 72 -4.65 -6.30 7.70
CA ILE A 72 -5.46 -5.08 7.68
C ILE A 72 -6.67 -5.31 6.80
N GLY A 73 -7.72 -4.53 7.00
CA GLY A 73 -8.93 -4.65 6.21
C GLY A 73 -8.68 -4.33 4.74
N ASP A 74 -9.55 -4.86 3.87
CA ASP A 74 -9.54 -4.51 2.46
C ASP A 74 -9.90 -3.03 2.30
N PRO A 75 -9.40 -2.37 1.24
CA PRO A 75 -9.77 -0.98 1.00
C PRO A 75 -11.25 -0.86 0.67
N LEU A 76 -11.84 0.27 1.01
CA LEU A 76 -13.21 0.58 0.61
C LEU A 76 -13.28 0.64 -0.93
N PRO A 77 -14.46 0.34 -1.53
CA PRO A 77 -14.60 0.42 -2.98
C PRO A 77 -14.16 1.78 -3.53
N GLY A 78 -13.34 1.74 -4.58
CA GLY A 78 -12.82 2.94 -5.21
C GLY A 78 -11.61 3.58 -4.51
N CYS A 79 -11.17 3.02 -3.38
CA CYS A 79 -9.99 3.52 -2.66
C CYS A 79 -8.70 2.88 -3.17
N GLN A 80 -7.58 3.54 -2.88
CA GLN A 80 -6.25 3.05 -3.22
C GLN A 80 -5.91 1.79 -2.42
N HIS A 81 -5.44 0.75 -3.09
CA HIS A 81 -5.14 -0.54 -2.45
C HIS A 81 -3.89 -0.49 -1.58
N ASP A 82 -2.95 0.39 -1.91
CA ASP A 82 -1.68 0.55 -1.20
C ASP A 82 -1.76 1.50 0.00
N ALA A 83 -2.88 2.16 0.21
CA ALA A 83 -3.01 3.15 1.28
C ALA A 83 -3.44 2.51 2.60
N PHE A 84 -2.86 2.99 3.72
CA PHE A 84 -3.19 2.53 5.07
C PHE A 84 -4.46 3.19 5.63
N ILE A 85 -4.94 4.25 4.98
CA ILE A 85 -6.20 4.91 5.33
C ILE A 85 -7.10 4.91 4.10
N PRO A 86 -8.43 5.14 4.25
CA PRO A 86 -9.29 5.31 3.10
C PRO A 86 -8.82 6.51 2.28
N LEU A 87 -8.34 6.26 1.08
CA LEU A 87 -7.78 7.28 0.20
C LEU A 87 -8.24 7.01 -1.24
N ARG A 88 -8.82 8.02 -1.86
CA ARG A 88 -9.27 7.92 -3.25
C ARG A 88 -8.91 9.16 -4.05
N VAL A 89 -8.78 9.00 -5.36
CA VAL A 89 -8.58 10.14 -6.26
C VAL A 89 -9.91 10.88 -6.39
N LYS A 90 -9.86 12.21 -6.23
CA LYS A 90 -11.05 13.07 -6.40
C LYS A 90 -11.53 12.99 -7.85
N ARG A 91 -12.86 12.98 -8.04
CA ARG A 91 -13.46 13.05 -9.36
C ARG A 91 -14.02 14.44 -9.62
N GLY A 92 -13.85 14.93 -10.86
CA GLY A 92 -14.44 16.17 -11.31
C GLY A 92 -15.93 16.04 -11.59
N ALA A 93 -16.57 17.16 -11.94
CA ALA A 93 -17.98 17.20 -12.29
C ALA A 93 -18.31 16.34 -13.52
N ASP A 94 -17.33 16.09 -14.38
CA ASP A 94 -17.45 15.20 -15.54
C ASP A 94 -17.26 13.70 -15.22
N GLY A 95 -17.05 13.37 -13.94
CA GLY A 95 -16.82 12.00 -13.49
C GLY A 95 -15.40 11.47 -13.74
N LYS A 96 -14.53 12.28 -14.34
CA LYS A 96 -13.15 11.87 -14.62
C LYS A 96 -12.25 12.13 -13.42
N PRO A 97 -11.21 11.28 -13.20
CA PRO A 97 -10.31 11.47 -12.07
C PRO A 97 -9.46 12.73 -12.22
N LYS A 98 -9.28 13.45 -11.11
CA LYS A 98 -8.37 14.59 -11.02
C LYS A 98 -7.08 14.10 -10.38
N TRP A 99 -6.15 13.65 -11.20
CA TRP A 99 -4.88 13.10 -10.72
C TRP A 99 -4.11 14.13 -9.89
N GLY A 100 -3.59 13.67 -8.73
CA GLY A 100 -2.89 14.53 -7.79
C GLY A 100 -3.79 15.16 -6.72
N GLU A 101 -5.10 15.03 -6.85
CA GLU A 101 -6.05 15.48 -5.84
C GLU A 101 -6.69 14.26 -5.17
N TYR A 102 -6.53 14.13 -3.85
CA TYR A 102 -7.00 12.99 -3.09
C TYR A 102 -8.02 13.39 -2.03
N GLU A 103 -8.87 12.42 -1.69
CA GLU A 103 -9.85 12.54 -0.61
C GLU A 103 -9.69 11.37 0.36
N THR A 104 -9.92 11.62 1.65
CA THR A 104 -9.96 10.58 2.68
C THR A 104 -11.32 10.63 3.38
N LEU A 105 -11.72 9.48 3.95
CA LEU A 105 -12.96 9.39 4.70
C LEU A 105 -12.72 9.81 6.15
N ARG A 106 -13.47 10.80 6.64
CA ARG A 106 -13.37 11.30 8.01
C ARG A 106 -14.77 11.59 8.51
N ASP A 107 -15.17 10.95 9.62
CA ASP A 107 -16.52 11.10 10.20
C ASP A 107 -17.64 10.85 9.18
N ASP A 108 -17.48 9.78 8.38
CA ASP A 108 -18.41 9.38 7.30
C ASP A 108 -18.51 10.37 6.13
N GLU A 109 -17.60 11.36 6.07
CA GLU A 109 -17.54 12.32 4.98
C GLU A 109 -16.20 12.24 4.24
N TRP A 110 -16.26 12.38 2.91
CA TRP A 110 -15.06 12.49 2.10
C TRP A 110 -14.56 13.93 2.13
N VAL A 111 -13.35 14.10 2.64
CA VAL A 111 -12.70 15.40 2.76
C VAL A 111 -11.38 15.40 2.00
N ARG A 112 -10.93 16.58 1.58
CA ARG A 112 -9.66 16.71 0.87
C ARG A 112 -8.51 16.21 1.75
N TYR A 113 -7.69 15.35 1.17
CA TYR A 113 -6.47 14.87 1.81
C TYR A 113 -5.27 15.69 1.32
N GLU A 114 -4.53 16.25 2.26
CA GLU A 114 -3.29 16.98 1.98
C GLU A 114 -2.13 16.20 2.60
N ALA A 115 -1.19 15.80 1.75
CA ALA A 115 0.00 15.07 2.20
C ALA A 115 1.03 16.02 2.84
#